data_4cae48e95e7522d351d38122b274aabe
#
_entry.id   4cae48e95e7522d351d38122b274aabe
#
_cell.length_a   1.000
_cell.length_b   1.000
_cell.length_c   1.000
_cell.angle_alpha   90.00
_cell.angle_beta   90.00
_cell.angle_gamma   90.00
#
_symmetry.space_group_name_H-M   'P 1'
#
loop_
_entity.id
_entity.type
_entity.pdbx_description
1 polymer ?
#
loop_
_entity_poly.entity_id
_entity_poly.type
_entity_poly.pdbx_seq_one_letter_code
_entity_poly.pdbx_strand_id
1 'polypeptide(L)'
;FGETLEGAAEAIWQYNKGIVDATYDLIPAVKPQIAMYEQFGIPGLIAYKKTVDYCKSKDLVVIGDIKRGDIGSTSAAYAVGHLGQVQVGSRKYAGFDEDFATVNPYLGTDGIKPFVDVCKEEKKGIFILVKTSNPSSGEFQDRLIDGRPLYELVGEKVAEWGSECMGDSYSYVGAVVGATYPEQGEIL
;
A
#
# COMPACT_ATOMS: atom_id res chain seq x y z
N PHE A 1 26.74 9.79 9.75
CA PHE A 1 25.96 8.61 10.15
C PHE A 1 26.77 7.31 10.14
N GLY A 2 27.97 7.32 9.57
CA GLY A 2 28.83 6.14 9.44
C GLY A 2 28.52 5.26 8.22
N GLU A 3 29.47 4.37 7.87
CA GLU A 3 29.38 3.44 6.72
C GLU A 3 28.86 2.06 7.16
N THR A 4 27.65 2.04 7.75
CA THR A 4 26.96 0.84 8.24
C THR A 4 25.50 0.83 7.80
N LEU A 5 24.81 -0.30 7.89
CA LEU A 5 23.38 -0.38 7.61
C LEU A 5 22.55 0.49 8.57
N GLU A 6 22.96 0.52 9.84
CA GLU A 6 22.34 1.38 10.87
C GLU A 6 22.56 2.86 10.56
N GLY A 7 23.78 3.24 10.14
CA GLY A 7 24.09 4.60 9.71
C GLY A 7 23.28 5.05 8.51
N ALA A 8 23.14 4.17 7.50
CA ALA A 8 22.29 4.43 6.33
C ALA A 8 20.82 4.58 6.71
N ALA A 9 20.32 3.69 7.55
CA ALA A 9 18.93 3.72 8.02
C ALA A 9 18.63 4.99 8.84
N GLU A 10 19.55 5.42 9.70
CA GLU A 10 19.41 6.66 10.45
C GLU A 10 19.45 7.89 9.52
N ALA A 11 20.31 7.89 8.49
CA ALA A 11 20.34 8.95 7.49
C ALA A 11 19.00 9.09 6.75
N ILE A 12 18.42 7.96 6.31
CA ILE A 12 17.09 7.90 5.68
C ILE A 12 16.03 8.47 6.63
N TRP A 13 16.03 8.04 7.87
CA TRP A 13 15.09 8.52 8.88
C TRP A 13 15.19 10.05 9.06
N GLN A 14 16.39 10.58 9.26
CA GLN A 14 16.59 12.03 9.46
C GLN A 14 16.21 12.84 8.22
N TYR A 15 16.50 12.34 7.03
CA TYR A 15 16.09 12.96 5.77
C TYR A 15 14.57 13.03 5.65
N ASN A 16 13.87 11.89 5.87
CA ASN A 16 12.42 11.84 5.80
C ASN A 16 11.76 12.74 6.85
N LYS A 17 12.30 12.74 8.08
CA LYS A 17 11.85 13.63 9.13
C LYS A 17 11.94 15.09 8.70
N GLY A 18 13.06 15.49 8.10
CA GLY A 18 13.27 16.85 7.60
C GLY A 18 12.28 17.25 6.50
N ILE A 19 11.96 16.32 5.57
CA ILE A 19 10.93 16.55 4.54
C ILE A 19 9.55 16.71 5.18
N VAL A 20 9.19 15.82 6.08
CA VAL A 20 7.89 15.88 6.77
C VAL A 20 7.75 17.17 7.56
N ASP A 21 8.79 17.57 8.30
CA ASP A 21 8.80 18.86 9.05
C ASP A 21 8.58 20.07 8.15
N ALA A 22 9.07 20.02 6.91
CA ALA A 22 8.96 21.11 5.94
C ALA A 22 7.63 21.10 5.15
N THR A 23 6.85 20.02 5.18
CA THR A 23 5.71 19.85 4.26
C THR A 23 4.41 19.40 4.92
N TYR A 24 4.41 18.98 6.17
CA TYR A 24 3.23 18.37 6.82
C TYR A 24 1.99 19.27 6.81
N ASP A 25 2.14 20.58 6.79
CA ASP A 25 1.06 21.56 6.74
C ASP A 25 0.60 21.88 5.30
N LEU A 26 1.31 21.34 4.29
CA LEU A 26 1.04 21.56 2.87
C LEU A 26 0.44 20.34 2.16
N ILE A 27 0.65 19.14 2.70
CA ILE A 27 0.25 17.87 2.08
C ILE A 27 -0.70 17.07 2.98
N PRO A 28 -1.68 16.37 2.42
CA PRO A 28 -2.59 15.52 3.20
C PRO A 28 -2.05 14.11 3.48
N ALA A 29 -1.10 13.63 2.67
CA ALA A 29 -0.66 12.25 2.71
C ALA A 29 0.80 12.09 2.29
N VAL A 30 1.39 10.96 2.70
CA VAL A 30 2.71 10.49 2.27
C VAL A 30 2.62 9.04 1.80
N LYS A 31 3.50 8.67 0.86
CA LYS A 31 3.56 7.30 0.35
C LYS A 31 4.99 6.75 0.39
N PRO A 32 5.46 6.23 1.53
CA PRO A 32 6.78 5.62 1.64
C PRO A 32 6.81 4.26 0.91
N GLN A 33 7.85 4.08 0.06
CA GLN A 33 8.08 2.82 -0.66
C GLN A 33 8.94 1.91 0.20
N ILE A 34 8.38 0.78 0.67
CA ILE A 34 9.05 -0.11 1.64
C ILE A 34 10.35 -0.71 1.08
N ALA A 35 10.43 -0.99 -0.23
CA ALA A 35 11.63 -1.57 -0.84
C ALA A 35 12.89 -0.70 -0.63
N MET A 36 12.74 0.63 -0.55
CA MET A 36 13.85 1.55 -0.29
C MET A 36 14.40 1.42 1.12
N TYR A 37 13.68 0.78 2.01
CA TYR A 37 14.07 0.48 3.39
C TYR A 37 14.48 -0.99 3.54
N GLU A 38 13.73 -1.92 2.95
CA GLU A 38 14.02 -3.36 3.01
C GLU A 38 15.43 -3.71 2.49
N GLN A 39 15.96 -2.98 1.51
CA GLN A 39 17.32 -3.17 1.00
C GLN A 39 18.42 -2.98 2.08
N PHE A 40 18.10 -2.31 3.18
CA PHE A 40 18.98 -2.14 4.33
C PHE A 40 18.66 -3.09 5.49
N GLY A 41 17.85 -4.14 5.24
CA GLY A 41 17.49 -5.15 6.23
C GLY A 41 16.70 -4.59 7.42
N ILE A 42 16.93 -5.15 8.59
CA ILE A 42 16.20 -4.78 9.82
C ILE A 42 16.39 -3.30 10.18
N PRO A 43 17.61 -2.71 10.14
CA PRO A 43 17.76 -1.27 10.38
C PRO A 43 16.90 -0.40 9.45
N GLY A 44 16.80 -0.78 8.17
CA GLY A 44 15.91 -0.10 7.22
C GLY A 44 14.45 -0.20 7.61
N LEU A 45 13.96 -1.38 8.00
CA LEU A 45 12.57 -1.55 8.46
C LEU A 45 12.26 -0.76 9.74
N ILE A 46 13.24 -0.60 10.63
CA ILE A 46 13.12 0.28 11.80
C ILE A 46 12.95 1.75 11.34
N ALA A 47 13.73 2.21 10.35
CA ALA A 47 13.60 3.54 9.78
C ALA A 47 12.24 3.73 9.08
N TYR A 48 11.74 2.70 8.38
CA TYR A 48 10.40 2.71 7.81
C TYR A 48 9.32 2.93 8.88
N LYS A 49 9.34 2.11 9.93
CA LYS A 49 8.37 2.24 11.04
C LYS A 49 8.44 3.61 11.71
N LYS A 50 9.65 4.14 11.99
CA LYS A 50 9.83 5.50 12.51
C LYS A 50 9.21 6.55 11.58
N THR A 51 9.38 6.40 10.25
CA THR A 51 8.81 7.33 9.27
C THR A 51 7.28 7.27 9.29
N VAL A 52 6.68 6.08 9.30
CA VAL A 52 5.22 5.91 9.41
C VAL A 52 4.68 6.59 10.68
N ASP A 53 5.26 6.25 11.84
CA ASP A 53 4.82 6.81 13.13
C ASP A 53 4.93 8.33 13.18
N TYR A 54 6.01 8.87 12.62
CA TYR A 54 6.22 10.31 12.60
C TYR A 54 5.21 11.02 11.70
N CYS A 55 4.93 10.50 10.51
CA CYS A 55 3.90 11.04 9.63
C CYS A 55 2.52 11.04 10.30
N LYS A 56 2.16 9.95 10.95
CA LYS A 56 0.89 9.85 11.71
C LYS A 56 0.85 10.83 12.89
N SER A 57 1.96 11.09 13.56
CA SER A 57 2.04 12.11 14.63
C SER A 57 1.83 13.54 14.14
N LYS A 58 1.88 13.75 12.81
CA LYS A 58 1.59 15.02 12.12
C LYS A 58 0.23 15.02 11.43
N ASP A 59 -0.64 14.08 11.76
CA ASP A 59 -1.98 13.89 11.16
C ASP A 59 -1.95 13.66 9.63
N LEU A 60 -0.83 13.17 9.09
CA LEU A 60 -0.72 12.78 7.69
C LEU A 60 -1.27 11.37 7.48
N VAL A 61 -2.04 11.19 6.40
CA VAL A 61 -2.41 9.86 5.92
C VAL A 61 -1.16 9.15 5.36
N VAL A 62 -0.93 7.91 5.78
CA VAL A 62 0.22 7.12 5.32
C VAL A 62 -0.24 6.00 4.40
N ILE A 63 0.25 6.03 3.16
CA ILE A 63 0.03 4.99 2.16
C ILE A 63 1.29 4.13 2.08
N GLY A 64 1.28 2.94 2.65
CA GLY A 64 2.38 1.98 2.52
C GLY A 64 2.46 1.47 1.08
N ASP A 65 3.49 1.89 0.34
CA ASP A 65 3.73 1.36 -1.01
C ASP A 65 4.51 0.04 -0.91
N ILE A 66 3.76 -1.03 -0.60
CA ILE A 66 4.29 -2.34 -0.25
C ILE A 66 4.12 -3.40 -1.34
N LYS A 67 3.11 -3.24 -2.20
CA LYS A 67 2.77 -4.12 -3.33
C LYS A 67 2.76 -5.62 -2.96
N ARG A 68 2.21 -5.95 -1.78
CA ARG A 68 2.11 -7.35 -1.31
C ARG A 68 1.02 -8.10 -2.07
N GLY A 69 1.21 -9.41 -2.19
CA GLY A 69 0.24 -10.31 -2.76
C GLY A 69 0.62 -11.74 -2.39
N ASP A 70 -0.35 -12.48 -1.81
CA ASP A 70 -0.24 -13.88 -1.46
C ASP A 70 -1.65 -14.45 -1.33
N ILE A 71 -1.80 -15.68 -0.90
CA ILE A 71 -3.10 -16.35 -0.72
C ILE A 71 -3.41 -16.58 0.76
N GLY A 72 -4.72 -16.69 1.08
CA GLY A 72 -5.23 -17.20 2.35
C GLY A 72 -4.56 -16.60 3.58
N SER A 73 -4.05 -17.47 4.43
CA SER A 73 -3.43 -17.08 5.70
C SER A 73 -2.17 -16.23 5.56
N THR A 74 -1.40 -16.39 4.49
CA THR A 74 -0.21 -15.57 4.22
C THR A 74 -0.64 -14.14 3.87
N SER A 75 -1.65 -13.98 3.01
CA SER A 75 -2.21 -12.67 2.70
C SER A 75 -2.80 -12.00 3.96
N ALA A 76 -3.49 -12.77 4.82
CA ALA A 76 -3.99 -12.27 6.11
C ALA A 76 -2.85 -11.76 7.03
N ALA A 77 -1.71 -12.47 7.06
CA ALA A 77 -0.55 -12.04 7.84
C ALA A 77 0.03 -10.71 7.32
N TYR A 78 0.11 -10.51 6.00
CA TYR A 78 0.48 -9.22 5.41
C TYR A 78 -0.52 -8.12 5.75
N ALA A 79 -1.82 -8.39 5.61
CA ALA A 79 -2.87 -7.42 5.93
C ALA A 79 -2.81 -6.97 7.40
N VAL A 80 -2.69 -7.92 8.33
CA VAL A 80 -2.54 -7.63 9.76
C VAL A 80 -1.25 -6.87 10.04
N GLY A 81 -0.12 -7.27 9.44
CA GLY A 81 1.18 -6.64 9.68
C GLY A 81 1.24 -5.18 9.24
N HIS A 82 0.53 -4.82 8.18
CA HIS A 82 0.54 -3.47 7.63
C HIS A 82 -0.62 -2.61 8.11
N LEU A 83 -1.84 -3.14 8.11
CA LEU A 83 -3.06 -2.36 8.35
C LEU A 83 -3.79 -2.72 9.64
N GLY A 84 -3.57 -3.92 10.16
CA GLY A 84 -4.34 -4.46 11.28
C GLY A 84 -3.57 -4.54 12.58
N GLN A 85 -4.06 -5.41 13.46
CA GLN A 85 -3.47 -5.66 14.77
C GLN A 85 -3.25 -7.16 14.99
N VAL A 86 -2.05 -7.53 15.39
CA VAL A 86 -1.71 -8.90 15.77
C VAL A 86 -2.02 -9.13 17.25
N GLN A 87 -2.63 -10.25 17.56
CA GLN A 87 -2.88 -10.63 18.95
C GLN A 87 -1.68 -11.42 19.51
N VAL A 88 -1.16 -10.98 20.65
CA VAL A 88 -0.13 -11.66 21.42
C VAL A 88 -0.63 -11.85 22.85
N GLY A 89 -0.96 -13.08 23.20
CA GLY A 89 -1.65 -13.38 24.47
C GLY A 89 -3.01 -12.69 24.53
N SER A 90 -3.22 -11.84 25.55
CA SER A 90 -4.44 -11.09 25.73
C SER A 90 -4.43 -9.66 25.13
N ARG A 91 -3.35 -9.27 24.45
CA ARG A 91 -3.16 -7.90 23.93
C ARG A 91 -3.08 -7.90 22.42
N LYS A 92 -3.55 -6.81 21.81
CA LYS A 92 -3.43 -6.52 20.37
C LYS A 92 -2.36 -5.44 20.15
N TYR A 93 -1.58 -5.60 19.09
CA TYR A 93 -0.50 -4.68 18.71
C TYR A 93 -0.58 -4.38 17.22
N ALA A 94 -0.51 -3.11 16.85
CA ALA A 94 -0.31 -2.73 15.47
C ALA A 94 1.14 -3.02 15.03
N GLY A 95 1.29 -3.50 13.79
CA GLY A 95 2.59 -3.68 13.15
C GLY A 95 3.12 -2.35 12.60
N PHE A 96 3.14 -2.20 11.28
CA PHE A 96 3.54 -0.94 10.64
C PHE A 96 2.50 0.17 10.80
N ASP A 97 1.21 -0.18 10.82
CA ASP A 97 0.09 0.74 11.10
C ASP A 97 -0.08 1.85 10.05
N GLU A 98 0.13 1.53 8.77
CA GLU A 98 -0.25 2.43 7.68
C GLU A 98 -1.78 2.61 7.62
N ASP A 99 -2.24 3.69 6.96
CA ASP A 99 -3.67 3.94 6.74
C ASP A 99 -4.17 3.29 5.46
N PHE A 100 -3.30 3.19 4.45
CA PHE A 100 -3.52 2.47 3.21
C PHE A 100 -2.30 1.62 2.86
N ALA A 101 -2.52 0.56 2.07
CA ALA A 101 -1.45 -0.27 1.53
C ALA A 101 -1.69 -0.58 0.05
N THR A 102 -0.61 -0.63 -0.75
CA THR A 102 -0.72 -1.10 -2.13
C THR A 102 -0.62 -2.61 -2.20
N VAL A 103 -1.47 -3.26 -3.00
CA VAL A 103 -1.55 -4.72 -3.12
C VAL A 103 -1.59 -5.17 -4.58
N ASN A 104 -1.12 -6.40 -4.83
CA ASN A 104 -1.08 -7.02 -6.14
C ASN A 104 -2.30 -7.95 -6.32
N PRO A 105 -3.12 -7.78 -7.38
CA PRO A 105 -4.32 -8.55 -7.59
C PRO A 105 -4.12 -9.91 -8.25
N TYR A 106 -2.90 -10.26 -8.66
CA TYR A 106 -2.64 -11.40 -9.55
C TYR A 106 -3.17 -12.76 -9.05
N LEU A 107 -3.27 -12.94 -7.73
CA LEU A 107 -3.83 -14.16 -7.11
C LEU A 107 -5.35 -14.09 -6.88
N GLY A 108 -6.01 -13.06 -7.39
CA GLY A 108 -7.46 -12.94 -7.34
C GLY A 108 -8.03 -12.66 -5.95
N THR A 109 -9.29 -13.06 -5.75
CA THR A 109 -10.04 -12.78 -4.51
C THR A 109 -9.38 -13.37 -3.27
N ASP A 110 -8.76 -14.55 -3.38
CA ASP A 110 -8.05 -15.18 -2.25
C ASP A 110 -6.91 -14.32 -1.70
N GLY A 111 -6.28 -13.52 -2.58
CA GLY A 111 -5.22 -12.59 -2.19
C GLY A 111 -5.74 -11.26 -1.65
N ILE A 112 -6.88 -10.79 -2.16
CA ILE A 112 -7.41 -9.46 -1.85
C ILE A 112 -8.35 -9.46 -0.65
N LYS A 113 -9.21 -10.49 -0.52
CA LYS A 113 -10.22 -10.53 0.55
C LYS A 113 -9.65 -10.38 1.95
N PRO A 114 -8.53 -11.00 2.35
CA PRO A 114 -7.96 -10.81 3.69
C PRO A 114 -7.61 -9.34 3.99
N PHE A 115 -7.14 -8.57 2.99
CA PHE A 115 -6.92 -7.14 3.14
C PHE A 115 -8.23 -6.36 3.30
N VAL A 116 -9.25 -6.68 2.47
CA VAL A 116 -10.57 -6.04 2.56
C VAL A 116 -11.20 -6.29 3.94
N ASP A 117 -11.07 -7.50 4.48
CA ASP A 117 -11.61 -7.82 5.81
C ASP A 117 -10.94 -6.97 6.91
N VAL A 118 -9.61 -6.80 6.87
CA VAL A 118 -8.89 -5.91 7.79
C VAL A 118 -9.28 -4.45 7.58
N CYS A 119 -9.46 -3.99 6.33
CA CYS A 119 -9.91 -2.64 6.03
C CYS A 119 -11.27 -2.33 6.67
N LYS A 120 -12.21 -3.28 6.62
CA LYS A 120 -13.52 -3.15 7.28
C LYS A 120 -13.40 -3.06 8.80
N GLU A 121 -12.57 -3.90 9.40
CA GLU A 121 -12.41 -3.97 10.87
C GLU A 121 -11.71 -2.72 11.40
N GLU A 122 -10.63 -2.29 10.76
CA GLU A 122 -9.73 -1.23 11.28
C GLU A 122 -9.98 0.15 10.64
N LYS A 123 -10.95 0.26 9.71
CA LYS A 123 -11.22 1.49 8.92
C LYS A 123 -9.99 1.98 8.17
N LYS A 124 -9.27 1.07 7.55
CA LYS A 124 -8.11 1.27 6.70
C LYS A 124 -8.47 1.06 5.24
N GLY A 125 -7.53 1.24 4.32
CA GLY A 125 -7.79 1.04 2.91
C GLY A 125 -6.65 0.36 2.15
N ILE A 126 -6.94 -0.01 0.91
CA ILE A 126 -5.94 -0.55 -0.02
C ILE A 126 -6.06 0.11 -1.39
N PHE A 127 -4.93 0.17 -2.09
CA PHE A 127 -4.86 0.48 -3.52
C PHE A 127 -4.36 -0.73 -4.28
N ILE A 128 -5.18 -1.24 -5.19
CA ILE A 128 -4.87 -2.45 -5.98
C ILE A 128 -4.23 -2.04 -7.30
N LEU A 129 -3.16 -2.72 -7.71
CA LEU A 129 -2.51 -2.47 -8.99
C LEU A 129 -3.45 -2.84 -10.13
N VAL A 130 -3.84 -1.87 -10.95
CA VAL A 130 -4.72 -2.06 -12.12
C VAL A 130 -3.95 -1.79 -13.41
N LYS A 131 -3.48 -0.57 -13.61
CA LYS A 131 -2.66 -0.20 -14.78
C LYS A 131 -1.44 0.57 -14.33
N THR A 132 -0.28 0.00 -14.59
CA THR A 132 1.01 0.59 -14.19
C THR A 132 1.69 1.28 -15.37
N SER A 133 2.64 2.19 -15.10
CA SER A 133 3.31 3.02 -16.10
C SER A 133 4.70 2.51 -16.52
N ASN A 134 5.15 1.38 -15.97
CA ASN A 134 6.45 0.81 -16.34
C ASN A 134 6.46 0.30 -17.79
N PRO A 135 7.62 0.34 -18.49
CA PRO A 135 7.69 -0.02 -19.92
C PRO A 135 7.15 -1.41 -20.27
N SER A 136 7.32 -2.39 -19.39
CA SER A 136 6.86 -3.78 -19.60
C SER A 136 5.39 -4.02 -19.17
N SER A 137 4.65 -3.00 -18.76
CA SER A 137 3.27 -3.18 -18.29
C SER A 137 2.37 -3.84 -19.34
N GLY A 138 2.59 -3.53 -20.63
CA GLY A 138 1.83 -4.09 -21.74
C GLY A 138 2.03 -5.57 -22.00
N GLU A 139 3.06 -6.21 -21.42
CA GLU A 139 3.28 -7.65 -21.59
C GLU A 139 2.11 -8.49 -21.05
N PHE A 140 1.42 -7.98 -20.02
CA PHE A 140 0.26 -8.60 -19.41
C PHE A 140 -0.96 -7.68 -19.44
N GLN A 141 -0.83 -6.45 -18.99
CA GLN A 141 -1.96 -5.56 -18.70
C GLN A 141 -2.75 -5.18 -19.94
N ASP A 142 -2.08 -5.07 -21.11
CA ASP A 142 -2.72 -4.74 -22.39
C ASP A 142 -3.14 -5.98 -23.20
N ARG A 143 -2.96 -7.20 -22.67
CA ARG A 143 -3.43 -8.41 -23.35
C ARG A 143 -4.94 -8.48 -23.35
N LEU A 144 -5.50 -8.83 -24.51
CA LEU A 144 -6.94 -8.92 -24.68
C LEU A 144 -7.48 -10.27 -24.19
N ILE A 145 -8.51 -10.20 -23.38
CA ILE A 145 -9.35 -11.33 -22.95
C ILE A 145 -10.77 -10.99 -23.39
N ASP A 146 -11.33 -11.78 -24.29
CA ASP A 146 -12.64 -11.55 -24.91
C ASP A 146 -12.78 -10.13 -25.50
N GLY A 147 -11.68 -9.64 -26.11
CA GLY A 147 -11.64 -8.34 -26.77
C GLY A 147 -11.38 -7.13 -25.85
N ARG A 148 -11.18 -7.34 -24.57
CA ARG A 148 -10.92 -6.28 -23.56
C ARG A 148 -9.55 -6.44 -22.92
N PRO A 149 -8.79 -5.36 -22.68
CA PRO A 149 -7.51 -5.44 -21.98
C PRO A 149 -7.66 -6.02 -20.56
N LEU A 150 -6.64 -6.77 -20.13
CA LEU A 150 -6.63 -7.36 -18.79
C LEU A 150 -6.81 -6.31 -17.68
N TYR A 151 -6.21 -5.11 -17.84
CA TYR A 151 -6.33 -4.07 -16.82
C TYR A 151 -7.79 -3.62 -16.58
N GLU A 152 -8.66 -3.61 -17.61
CA GLU A 152 -10.07 -3.30 -17.45
C GLU A 152 -10.80 -4.35 -16.61
N LEU A 153 -10.52 -5.64 -16.86
CA LEU A 153 -11.09 -6.73 -16.07
C LEU A 153 -10.64 -6.67 -14.60
N VAL A 154 -9.38 -6.28 -14.37
CA VAL A 154 -8.89 -6.05 -13.01
C VAL A 154 -9.59 -4.85 -12.37
N GLY A 155 -9.82 -3.76 -13.13
CA GLY A 155 -10.56 -2.59 -12.65
C GLY A 155 -11.99 -2.94 -12.21
N GLU A 156 -12.71 -3.75 -13.00
CA GLU A 156 -14.04 -4.25 -12.60
C GLU A 156 -14.00 -5.07 -11.30
N LYS A 157 -12.97 -5.93 -11.14
CA LYS A 157 -12.79 -6.68 -9.90
C LYS A 157 -12.48 -5.77 -8.71
N VAL A 158 -11.72 -4.69 -8.90
CA VAL A 158 -11.49 -3.68 -7.86
C VAL A 158 -12.81 -3.03 -7.43
N ALA A 159 -13.68 -2.68 -8.38
CA ALA A 159 -15.00 -2.12 -8.07
C ALA A 159 -15.87 -3.14 -7.31
N GLU A 160 -15.86 -4.41 -7.72
CA GLU A 160 -16.58 -5.50 -7.02
C GLU A 160 -16.11 -5.66 -5.58
N TRP A 161 -14.79 -5.80 -5.35
CA TRP A 161 -14.22 -5.91 -3.99
C TRP A 161 -14.46 -4.63 -3.17
N GLY A 162 -14.42 -3.47 -3.83
CA GLY A 162 -14.65 -2.17 -3.19
C GLY A 162 -16.10 -1.98 -2.74
N SER A 163 -17.06 -2.58 -3.43
CA SER A 163 -18.48 -2.51 -3.05
C SER A 163 -18.78 -3.12 -1.67
N GLU A 164 -17.94 -4.05 -1.24
CA GLU A 164 -18.04 -4.67 0.08
C GLU A 164 -17.43 -3.82 1.21
N CYS A 165 -16.69 -2.76 0.88
CA CYS A 165 -15.91 -1.97 1.83
C CYS A 165 -16.10 -0.46 1.58
N MET A 166 -17.37 -0.01 1.65
CA MET A 166 -17.75 1.38 1.42
C MET A 166 -17.66 2.20 2.72
N GLY A 167 -17.06 3.38 2.61
CA GLY A 167 -17.22 4.46 3.56
C GLY A 167 -18.42 5.34 3.24
N ASP A 168 -18.50 6.54 3.83
CA ASP A 168 -19.65 7.44 3.63
C ASP A 168 -19.76 7.94 2.18
N SER A 169 -18.64 8.17 1.51
CA SER A 169 -18.61 8.73 0.14
C SER A 169 -17.74 7.93 -0.83
N TYR A 170 -16.76 7.20 -0.35
CA TYR A 170 -15.78 6.48 -1.16
C TYR A 170 -15.57 5.06 -0.62
N SER A 171 -15.17 4.16 -1.54
CA SER A 171 -14.68 2.84 -1.14
C SER A 171 -13.31 2.96 -0.44
N TYR A 172 -13.08 2.09 0.54
CA TYR A 172 -11.74 1.88 1.12
C TYR A 172 -10.81 1.07 0.18
N VAL A 173 -11.33 0.60 -0.95
CA VAL A 173 -10.58 -0.11 -1.98
C VAL A 173 -10.48 0.79 -3.21
N GLY A 174 -9.29 1.23 -3.51
CA GLY A 174 -8.96 2.05 -4.67
C GLY A 174 -8.08 1.32 -5.67
N ALA A 175 -7.80 1.98 -6.80
CA ALA A 175 -6.96 1.46 -7.88
C ALA A 175 -5.68 2.27 -8.02
N VAL A 176 -4.57 1.58 -8.35
CA VAL A 176 -3.36 2.24 -8.85
C VAL A 176 -3.45 2.29 -10.36
N VAL A 177 -3.51 3.52 -10.90
CA VAL A 177 -3.50 3.79 -12.34
C VAL A 177 -2.38 4.77 -12.65
N GLY A 178 -1.50 4.41 -13.59
CA GLY A 178 -0.36 5.24 -13.95
C GLY A 178 -0.79 6.51 -14.67
N ALA A 179 -0.34 7.67 -14.21
CA ALA A 179 -0.69 8.99 -14.79
C ALA A 179 -0.05 9.24 -16.16
N THR A 180 0.84 8.37 -16.64
CA THR A 180 1.52 8.52 -17.94
C THR A 180 0.57 8.41 -19.14
N TYR A 181 -0.53 7.65 -18.98
CA TYR A 181 -1.55 7.43 -19.99
C TYR A 181 -2.92 7.75 -19.40
N PRO A 182 -3.31 9.04 -19.33
CA PRO A 182 -4.53 9.47 -18.64
C PRO A 182 -5.80 8.88 -19.25
N GLU A 183 -5.84 8.65 -20.58
CA GLU A 183 -6.94 8.02 -21.28
C GLU A 183 -7.27 6.60 -20.79
N GLN A 184 -6.29 5.88 -20.26
CA GLN A 184 -6.52 4.56 -19.64
C GLN A 184 -7.21 4.70 -18.28
N GLY A 185 -6.99 5.80 -17.58
CA GLY A 185 -7.68 6.12 -16.35
C GLY A 185 -9.12 6.57 -16.57
N GLU A 186 -9.44 7.17 -17.73
CA GLU A 186 -10.80 7.57 -18.09
C GLU A 186 -11.71 6.37 -18.43
N ILE A 187 -11.12 5.26 -18.86
CA ILE A 187 -11.82 4.01 -19.18
C ILE A 187 -12.24 3.26 -17.90
N LEU A 188 -11.46 3.41 -16.83
CA LEU A 188 -11.65 2.72 -15.53
C LEU A 188 -12.63 3.45 -14.61
#